data_ef73f7437937f8b5f7b24a89744d6682
#
_entry.id   ef73f7437937f8b5f7b24a89744d6682
#
_cell.length_a   1.000
_cell.length_b   1.000
_cell.length_c   1.000
_cell.angle_alpha   90.00
_cell.angle_beta   90.00
_cell.angle_gamma   90.00
#
_symmetry.space_group_name_H-M   'P 1'
#
loop_
_entity.id
_entity.type
_entity.pdbx_description
1 polymer ?
#
loop_
_entity_poly.entity_id
_entity_poly.type
_entity_poly.pdbx_seq_one_letter_code
_entity_poly.pdbx_strand_id
1 'polypeptide(L)'
;MDITDTDEVLRFGEMNRPDIIINCAGLTNIEECENDISKAYKVNALGARNLSIIARKLEAKLVHISTDDVFDGKSDQPYNEFDQTRPQTAYGKSKLAGEQYVKEFTYKHFIIRSTWVYGLGNNFINDLLEKVNKGETLAIASDQFGSPTSAKELARFILHLIDTNEYGTYHATNTGVCSRYEFAHEILKLTGKEAQMKQYLLIYLIFLKLDQLIVS
;
A
#
# COMPACT_ATOMS: atom_id res chain seq x y z
N MET A 1 -16.39 -11.86 -3.67
CA MET A 1 -16.99 -11.05 -2.58
C MET A 1 -16.52 -9.61 -2.74
N ASP A 2 -17.44 -8.70 -2.83
CA ASP A 2 -17.13 -7.26 -2.79
C ASP A 2 -17.11 -6.79 -1.34
N ILE A 3 -15.94 -6.36 -0.86
CA ILE A 3 -15.79 -5.88 0.54
C ILE A 3 -16.54 -4.57 0.79
N THR A 4 -16.97 -3.85 -0.25
CA THR A 4 -17.75 -2.61 -0.13
C THR A 4 -19.24 -2.85 0.09
N ASP A 5 -19.72 -4.07 -0.16
CA ASP A 5 -21.10 -4.50 0.13
C ASP A 5 -21.16 -5.11 1.54
N THR A 6 -21.74 -4.35 2.47
CA THR A 6 -21.83 -4.75 3.88
C THR A 6 -22.61 -6.05 4.06
N ASP A 7 -23.72 -6.23 3.34
CA ASP A 7 -24.59 -7.39 3.50
C ASP A 7 -23.93 -8.64 2.92
N GLU A 8 -23.20 -8.50 1.81
CA GLU A 8 -22.41 -9.59 1.24
C GLU A 8 -21.31 -10.04 2.19
N VAL A 9 -20.55 -9.10 2.77
CA VAL A 9 -19.47 -9.37 3.72
C VAL A 9 -19.99 -10.09 4.97
N LEU A 10 -21.07 -9.60 5.56
CA LEU A 10 -21.66 -10.20 6.76
C LEU A 10 -22.16 -11.61 6.47
N ARG A 11 -22.94 -11.80 5.42
CA ARG A 11 -23.46 -13.11 5.01
C ARG A 11 -22.33 -14.10 4.72
N PHE A 12 -21.30 -13.70 3.98
CA PHE A 12 -20.15 -14.56 3.68
C PHE A 12 -19.41 -14.98 4.94
N GLY A 13 -19.14 -14.04 5.85
CA GLY A 13 -18.47 -14.31 7.11
C GLY A 13 -19.28 -15.24 8.02
N GLU A 14 -20.59 -15.02 8.16
CA GLU A 14 -21.47 -15.88 8.97
C GLU A 14 -21.57 -17.30 8.44
N MET A 15 -21.58 -17.47 7.11
CA MET A 15 -21.63 -18.80 6.48
C MET A 15 -20.32 -19.56 6.62
N ASN A 16 -19.17 -18.89 6.49
CA ASN A 16 -17.86 -19.54 6.47
C ASN A 16 -17.17 -19.57 7.85
N ARG A 17 -17.53 -18.66 8.76
CA ARG A 17 -17.00 -18.54 10.14
C ARG A 17 -15.48 -18.66 10.23
N PRO A 18 -14.70 -17.85 9.49
CA PRO A 18 -13.25 -17.92 9.52
C PRO A 18 -12.70 -17.52 10.89
N ASP A 19 -11.62 -18.17 11.34
CA ASP A 19 -10.85 -17.78 12.52
C ASP A 19 -9.94 -16.58 12.22
N ILE A 20 -9.55 -16.42 10.94
CA ILE A 20 -8.63 -15.38 10.49
C ILE A 20 -9.15 -14.79 9.18
N ILE A 21 -9.15 -13.46 9.09
CA ILE A 21 -9.47 -12.70 7.89
C ILE A 21 -8.23 -11.93 7.48
N ILE A 22 -7.75 -12.11 6.24
CA ILE A 22 -6.63 -11.36 5.69
C ILE A 22 -7.16 -10.44 4.59
N ASN A 23 -7.18 -9.14 4.87
CA ASN A 23 -7.63 -8.11 3.92
C ASN A 23 -6.47 -7.63 3.05
N CYS A 24 -6.36 -8.21 1.86
CA CYS A 24 -5.46 -7.74 0.80
C CYS A 24 -6.18 -6.87 -0.24
N ALA A 25 -7.49 -6.67 -0.12
CA ALA A 25 -8.25 -5.85 -1.05
C ALA A 25 -7.94 -4.36 -0.82
N GLY A 26 -7.81 -3.62 -1.91
CA GLY A 26 -7.57 -2.19 -1.87
C GLY A 26 -7.44 -1.58 -3.26
N LEU A 27 -7.83 -0.33 -3.39
CA LEU A 27 -7.52 0.50 -4.55
C LEU A 27 -6.15 1.14 -4.31
N THR A 28 -5.14 0.72 -5.09
CA THR A 28 -3.72 1.06 -4.85
C THR A 28 -3.12 1.98 -5.91
N ASN A 29 -3.82 2.21 -7.02
CA ASN A 29 -3.39 3.16 -8.03
C ASN A 29 -3.62 4.59 -7.51
N ILE A 30 -2.55 5.33 -7.27
CA ILE A 30 -2.60 6.68 -6.68
C ILE A 30 -3.39 7.63 -7.58
N GLU A 31 -3.16 7.61 -8.90
CA GLU A 31 -3.86 8.47 -9.85
C GLU A 31 -5.37 8.17 -9.89
N GLU A 32 -5.76 6.90 -9.87
CA GLU A 32 -7.17 6.52 -9.78
C GLU A 32 -7.80 6.99 -8.46
N CYS A 33 -7.07 6.91 -7.34
CA CYS A 33 -7.55 7.41 -6.05
C CYS A 33 -7.73 8.93 -6.03
N GLU A 34 -6.84 9.69 -6.68
CA GLU A 34 -6.96 11.16 -6.81
C GLU A 34 -8.13 11.54 -7.73
N ASN A 35 -8.36 10.78 -8.81
CA ASN A 35 -9.45 11.03 -9.75
C ASN A 35 -10.82 10.66 -9.17
N ASP A 36 -10.91 9.64 -8.30
CA ASP A 36 -12.13 9.22 -7.62
C ASP A 36 -11.89 8.93 -6.13
N ILE A 37 -11.83 10.01 -5.36
CA ILE A 37 -11.65 9.97 -3.91
C ILE A 37 -12.76 9.14 -3.23
N SER A 38 -14.00 9.24 -3.70
CA SER A 38 -15.13 8.50 -3.14
C SER A 38 -14.94 7.00 -3.29
N LYS A 39 -14.51 6.54 -4.45
CA LYS A 39 -14.18 5.13 -4.69
C LYS A 39 -13.02 4.66 -3.83
N ALA A 40 -11.96 5.49 -3.69
CA ALA A 40 -10.82 5.18 -2.83
C ALA A 40 -11.26 4.94 -1.37
N TYR A 41 -12.07 5.84 -0.80
CA TYR A 41 -12.60 5.68 0.55
C TYR A 41 -13.58 4.51 0.66
N LYS A 42 -14.44 4.30 -0.34
CA LYS A 42 -15.37 3.18 -0.36
C LYS A 42 -14.63 1.84 -0.25
N VAL A 43 -13.58 1.65 -1.03
CA VAL A 43 -12.81 0.41 -1.04
C VAL A 43 -11.86 0.33 0.18
N ASN A 44 -11.00 1.34 0.37
CA ASN A 44 -9.90 1.26 1.34
C ASN A 44 -10.35 1.49 2.79
N ALA A 45 -11.38 2.30 2.99
CA ALA A 45 -11.88 2.61 4.34
C ALA A 45 -13.14 1.83 4.69
N LEU A 46 -14.24 1.97 3.92
CA LEU A 46 -15.49 1.30 4.25
C LEU A 46 -15.41 -0.21 4.06
N GLY A 47 -14.66 -0.70 3.06
CA GLY A 47 -14.38 -2.13 2.91
C GLY A 47 -13.63 -2.70 4.13
N ALA A 48 -12.62 -2.00 4.63
CA ALA A 48 -11.90 -2.38 5.84
C ALA A 48 -12.81 -2.37 7.08
N ARG A 49 -13.70 -1.35 7.20
CA ARG A 49 -14.70 -1.28 8.25
C ARG A 49 -15.63 -2.49 8.24
N ASN A 50 -16.16 -2.87 7.08
CA ASN A 50 -17.07 -4.00 6.94
C ASN A 50 -16.42 -5.31 7.39
N LEU A 51 -15.16 -5.53 7.00
CA LEU A 51 -14.37 -6.68 7.44
C LEU A 51 -14.09 -6.64 8.95
N SER A 52 -13.89 -5.46 9.52
CA SER A 52 -13.66 -5.32 10.96
C SER A 52 -14.91 -5.65 11.78
N ILE A 53 -16.10 -5.27 11.29
CA ILE A 53 -17.38 -5.58 11.93
C ILE A 53 -17.60 -7.11 11.96
N ILE A 54 -17.40 -7.80 10.85
CA ILE A 54 -17.57 -9.26 10.82
C ILE A 54 -16.49 -9.98 11.61
N ALA A 55 -15.24 -9.52 11.56
CA ALA A 55 -14.14 -10.06 12.37
C ALA A 55 -14.48 -10.00 13.87
N ARG A 56 -14.97 -8.86 14.36
CA ARG A 56 -15.43 -8.69 15.75
C ARG A 56 -16.58 -9.63 16.07
N LYS A 57 -17.59 -9.74 15.20
CA LYS A 57 -18.76 -10.60 15.41
C LYS A 57 -18.39 -12.08 15.55
N LEU A 58 -17.37 -12.51 14.80
CA LEU A 58 -16.89 -13.89 14.78
C LEU A 58 -15.76 -14.15 15.78
N GLU A 59 -15.29 -13.13 16.49
CA GLU A 59 -14.07 -13.19 17.31
C GLU A 59 -12.81 -13.58 16.50
N ALA A 60 -12.84 -13.37 15.19
CA ALA A 60 -11.76 -13.67 14.27
C ALA A 60 -10.61 -12.66 14.37
N LYS A 61 -9.38 -13.09 14.07
CA LYS A 61 -8.23 -12.20 13.87
C LYS A 61 -8.36 -11.50 12.52
N LEU A 62 -8.08 -10.20 12.47
CA LEU A 62 -8.08 -9.43 11.22
C LEU A 62 -6.68 -8.93 10.90
N VAL A 63 -6.12 -9.37 9.78
CA VAL A 63 -4.92 -8.76 9.19
C VAL A 63 -5.36 -7.74 8.13
N HIS A 64 -4.91 -6.51 8.26
CA HIS A 64 -5.19 -5.43 7.29
C HIS A 64 -3.89 -4.90 6.69
N ILE A 65 -3.72 -5.07 5.39
CA ILE A 65 -2.55 -4.55 4.67
C ILE A 65 -2.73 -3.05 4.46
N SER A 66 -1.80 -2.28 4.99
CA SER A 66 -1.70 -0.82 4.86
C SER A 66 -0.42 -0.42 4.10
N THR A 67 -0.04 0.84 4.17
CA THR A 67 1.00 1.45 3.33
C THR A 67 1.84 2.46 4.13
N ASP A 68 3.05 2.72 3.67
CA ASP A 68 3.91 3.83 4.08
C ASP A 68 3.33 5.21 3.69
N ASP A 69 2.45 5.29 2.69
CA ASP A 69 1.76 6.52 2.27
C ASP A 69 0.85 7.13 3.36
N VAL A 70 0.71 6.49 4.51
CA VAL A 70 0.09 7.10 5.70
C VAL A 70 0.96 8.19 6.33
N PHE A 71 2.23 8.29 5.95
CA PHE A 71 3.17 9.33 6.37
C PHE A 71 3.34 10.42 5.31
N ASP A 72 3.95 11.55 5.69
CA ASP A 72 4.15 12.69 4.78
C ASP A 72 5.47 12.64 3.99
N GLY A 73 6.34 11.65 4.26
CA GLY A 73 7.61 11.47 3.56
C GLY A 73 8.66 12.55 3.83
N LYS A 74 8.51 13.37 4.87
CA LYS A 74 9.40 14.52 5.16
C LYS A 74 10.49 14.23 6.17
N SER A 75 10.50 13.04 6.77
CA SER A 75 11.51 12.65 7.75
C SER A 75 12.82 12.25 7.06
N ASP A 76 13.95 12.69 7.62
CA ASP A 76 15.29 12.22 7.22
C ASP A 76 15.64 10.85 7.85
N GLN A 77 14.78 10.36 8.75
CA GLN A 77 14.93 9.06 9.41
C GLN A 77 13.76 8.14 9.03
N PRO A 78 13.97 6.81 9.05
CA PRO A 78 12.89 5.86 8.86
C PRO A 78 11.78 6.08 9.89
N TYR A 79 10.52 6.06 9.42
CA TYR A 79 9.36 6.09 10.31
C TYR A 79 9.21 4.79 11.10
N ASN A 80 8.74 4.90 12.33
CA ASN A 80 8.34 3.79 13.17
C ASN A 80 6.81 3.77 13.38
N GLU A 81 6.30 2.73 14.00
CA GLU A 81 4.85 2.51 14.16
C GLU A 81 4.17 3.57 15.03
N PHE A 82 4.92 4.26 15.90
CA PHE A 82 4.43 5.28 16.84
C PHE A 82 4.48 6.69 16.26
N ASP A 83 5.12 6.89 15.10
CA ASP A 83 5.22 8.19 14.48
C ASP A 83 3.84 8.68 13.99
N GLN A 84 3.67 10.01 14.05
CA GLN A 84 2.42 10.64 13.65
C GLN A 84 2.18 10.49 12.15
N THR A 85 1.07 9.88 11.79
CA THR A 85 0.61 9.75 10.41
C THR A 85 0.11 11.09 9.86
N ARG A 86 0.52 11.43 8.61
CA ARG A 86 0.13 12.67 7.91
C ARG A 86 0.06 12.42 6.39
N PRO A 87 -0.87 11.58 5.90
CA PRO A 87 -0.94 11.22 4.50
C PRO A 87 -1.20 12.44 3.62
N GLN A 88 -0.53 12.50 2.48
CA GLN A 88 -0.65 13.60 1.52
C GLN A 88 -1.63 13.25 0.41
N THR A 89 -1.61 12.00 -0.08
CA THR A 89 -2.41 11.51 -1.21
C THR A 89 -3.81 11.05 -0.77
N ALA A 90 -4.77 11.02 -1.71
CA ALA A 90 -6.09 10.42 -1.47
C ALA A 90 -5.96 8.91 -1.15
N TYR A 91 -5.01 8.22 -1.79
CA TYR A 91 -4.67 6.84 -1.46
C TYR A 91 -4.27 6.70 0.01
N GLY A 92 -3.23 7.41 0.46
CA GLY A 92 -2.75 7.35 1.83
C GLY A 92 -3.83 7.74 2.86
N LYS A 93 -4.62 8.79 2.58
CA LYS A 93 -5.75 9.23 3.43
C LYS A 93 -6.81 8.14 3.55
N SER A 94 -7.20 7.51 2.45
CA SER A 94 -8.21 6.44 2.45
C SER A 94 -7.70 5.18 3.18
N LYS A 95 -6.41 4.82 3.04
CA LYS A 95 -5.79 3.71 3.76
C LYS A 95 -5.71 3.99 5.26
N LEU A 96 -5.32 5.20 5.66
CA LEU A 96 -5.30 5.59 7.08
C LEU A 96 -6.71 5.55 7.71
N ALA A 97 -7.75 5.99 6.97
CA ALA A 97 -9.13 5.87 7.44
C ALA A 97 -9.53 4.39 7.64
N GLY A 98 -9.05 3.48 6.78
CA GLY A 98 -9.20 2.04 6.95
C GLY A 98 -8.53 1.53 8.23
N GLU A 99 -7.28 1.95 8.52
CA GLU A 99 -6.60 1.62 9.78
C GLU A 99 -7.39 2.08 11.01
N GLN A 100 -7.96 3.29 10.95
CA GLN A 100 -8.77 3.84 12.05
C GLN A 100 -10.01 2.97 12.31
N TYR A 101 -10.74 2.57 11.27
CA TYR A 101 -11.87 1.66 11.41
C TYR A 101 -11.46 0.29 11.96
N VAL A 102 -10.33 -0.26 11.50
CA VAL A 102 -9.82 -1.53 12.03
C VAL A 102 -9.57 -1.43 13.54
N LYS A 103 -8.89 -0.38 13.99
CA LYS A 103 -8.61 -0.14 15.42
C LYS A 103 -9.87 0.08 16.25
N GLU A 104 -10.87 0.75 15.68
CA GLU A 104 -12.13 1.05 16.37
C GLU A 104 -13.04 -0.18 16.51
N PHE A 105 -13.15 -0.99 15.47
CA PHE A 105 -14.14 -2.05 15.41
C PHE A 105 -13.65 -3.41 15.89
N THR A 106 -12.35 -3.71 15.88
CA THR A 106 -11.84 -4.98 16.38
C THR A 106 -10.50 -4.85 17.10
N TYR A 107 -10.38 -5.48 18.28
CA TYR A 107 -9.12 -5.49 19.04
C TYR A 107 -8.16 -6.60 18.56
N LYS A 108 -8.67 -7.68 17.97
CA LYS A 108 -7.87 -8.78 17.41
C LYS A 108 -7.37 -8.42 16.01
N HIS A 109 -6.55 -7.37 15.89
CA HIS A 109 -6.09 -6.91 14.59
C HIS A 109 -4.56 -6.83 14.47
N PHE A 110 -4.09 -7.05 13.25
CA PHE A 110 -2.73 -6.76 12.80
C PHE A 110 -2.82 -5.80 11.62
N ILE A 111 -2.42 -4.56 11.79
CA ILE A 111 -2.29 -3.59 10.71
C ILE A 111 -0.85 -3.68 10.22
N ILE A 112 -0.65 -4.04 8.96
CA ILE A 112 0.66 -4.23 8.37
C ILE A 112 0.92 -3.11 7.36
N ARG A 113 1.75 -2.15 7.72
CA ARG A 113 2.23 -1.11 6.81
C ARG A 113 3.44 -1.64 6.06
N SER A 114 3.34 -1.67 4.74
CA SER A 114 4.42 -2.11 3.86
C SER A 114 4.64 -1.09 2.74
N THR A 115 5.78 -1.17 2.06
CA THR A 115 6.13 -0.26 0.98
C THR A 115 6.63 -1.03 -0.23
N TRP A 116 6.30 -0.54 -1.43
CA TRP A 116 6.79 -1.01 -2.72
C TRP A 116 6.75 -2.53 -2.86
N VAL A 117 5.61 -3.13 -2.51
CA VAL A 117 5.44 -4.59 -2.57
C VAL A 117 5.55 -5.07 -4.00
N TYR A 118 6.40 -6.07 -4.23
CA TYR A 118 6.61 -6.69 -5.53
C TYR A 118 6.46 -8.21 -5.46
N GLY A 119 6.09 -8.81 -6.60
CA GLY A 119 5.88 -10.26 -6.73
C GLY A 119 5.14 -10.59 -8.01
N LEU A 120 4.18 -11.52 -7.92
CA LEU A 120 3.32 -11.87 -9.05
C LEU A 120 2.27 -10.78 -9.28
N GLY A 121 1.86 -10.60 -10.56
CA GLY A 121 0.83 -9.62 -10.94
C GLY A 121 1.39 -8.21 -11.17
N ASN A 122 0.51 -7.21 -11.17
CA ASN A 122 0.86 -5.83 -11.49
C ASN A 122 1.67 -5.22 -10.34
N ASN A 123 2.86 -4.75 -10.64
CA ASN A 123 3.75 -4.06 -9.72
C ASN A 123 4.83 -3.29 -10.48
N PHE A 124 5.56 -2.43 -9.79
CA PHE A 124 6.58 -1.57 -10.39
C PHE A 124 7.63 -2.33 -11.23
N ILE A 125 8.06 -3.52 -10.80
CA ILE A 125 9.05 -4.32 -11.56
C ILE A 125 8.48 -4.75 -12.91
N ASN A 126 7.26 -5.29 -12.90
CA ASN A 126 6.62 -5.78 -14.11
C ASN A 126 6.28 -4.65 -15.08
N ASP A 127 5.78 -3.51 -14.56
CA ASP A 127 5.50 -2.31 -15.37
C ASP A 127 6.79 -1.76 -15.98
N LEU A 128 7.88 -1.71 -15.22
CA LEU A 128 9.19 -1.28 -15.71
C LEU A 128 9.67 -2.17 -16.84
N LEU A 129 9.66 -3.50 -16.63
CA LEU A 129 10.13 -4.46 -17.62
C LEU A 129 9.27 -4.47 -18.89
N GLU A 130 7.96 -4.23 -18.77
CA GLU A 130 7.08 -4.07 -19.92
C GLU A 130 7.44 -2.85 -20.76
N LYS A 131 7.68 -1.69 -20.14
CA LYS A 131 8.14 -0.47 -20.82
C LYS A 131 9.49 -0.68 -21.52
N VAL A 132 10.43 -1.35 -20.84
CA VAL A 132 11.74 -1.70 -21.43
C VAL A 132 11.56 -2.58 -22.67
N ASN A 133 10.71 -3.60 -22.61
CA ASN A 133 10.45 -4.48 -23.74
C ASN A 133 9.80 -3.75 -24.94
N LYS A 134 9.07 -2.65 -24.67
CA LYS A 134 8.50 -1.77 -25.71
C LYS A 134 9.51 -0.72 -26.24
N GLY A 135 10.72 -0.66 -25.71
CA GLY A 135 11.74 0.32 -26.10
C GLY A 135 11.44 1.74 -25.61
N GLU A 136 10.61 1.88 -24.59
CA GLU A 136 10.26 3.19 -24.04
C GLU A 136 11.40 3.77 -23.19
N THR A 137 11.58 5.09 -23.24
CA THR A 137 12.46 5.80 -22.31
C THR A 137 11.81 5.83 -20.94
N LEU A 138 12.53 5.40 -19.91
CA LEU A 138 12.04 5.37 -18.53
C LEU A 138 12.26 6.72 -17.85
N ALA A 139 11.20 7.38 -17.40
CA ALA A 139 11.29 8.53 -16.51
C ALA A 139 10.99 8.04 -15.08
N ILE A 140 11.97 8.17 -14.16
CA ILE A 140 11.90 7.60 -12.80
C ILE A 140 12.26 8.68 -11.78
N ALA A 141 11.46 8.76 -10.70
CA ALA A 141 11.73 9.68 -9.59
C ALA A 141 13.01 9.25 -8.83
N SER A 142 13.87 10.23 -8.54
CA SER A 142 15.11 10.01 -7.80
C SER A 142 15.07 10.51 -6.35
N ASP A 143 14.00 11.18 -5.97
CA ASP A 143 13.73 11.75 -4.64
C ASP A 143 12.66 10.99 -3.85
N GLN A 144 12.16 9.88 -4.36
CA GLN A 144 11.31 8.94 -3.62
C GLN A 144 12.18 7.81 -3.05
N PHE A 145 12.20 7.69 -1.74
CA PHE A 145 12.93 6.64 -1.03
C PHE A 145 11.98 5.66 -0.37
N GLY A 146 12.37 4.38 -0.35
CA GLY A 146 11.58 3.31 0.25
C GLY A 146 12.37 2.00 0.34
N SER A 147 11.72 1.00 0.89
CA SER A 147 12.28 -0.36 1.06
C SER A 147 11.48 -1.34 0.21
N PRO A 148 11.91 -1.68 -1.01
CA PRO A 148 11.20 -2.65 -1.84
C PRO A 148 10.95 -3.94 -1.07
N THR A 149 9.71 -4.44 -1.04
CA THR A 149 9.31 -5.55 -0.17
C THR A 149 8.78 -6.71 -0.99
N SER A 150 9.36 -7.88 -0.80
CA SER A 150 8.88 -9.11 -1.43
C SER A 150 7.53 -9.52 -0.86
N ALA A 151 6.51 -9.70 -1.72
CA ALA A 151 5.21 -10.23 -1.32
C ALA A 151 5.32 -11.60 -0.64
N LYS A 152 6.29 -12.44 -1.04
CA LYS A 152 6.57 -13.73 -0.42
C LYS A 152 7.06 -13.59 1.02
N GLU A 153 7.98 -12.65 1.27
CA GLU A 153 8.49 -12.40 2.63
C GLU A 153 7.42 -11.74 3.50
N LEU A 154 6.65 -10.81 2.94
CA LEU A 154 5.49 -10.22 3.62
C LEU A 154 4.47 -11.29 4.04
N ALA A 155 4.16 -12.23 3.13
CA ALA A 155 3.26 -13.35 3.45
C ALA A 155 3.82 -14.25 4.56
N ARG A 156 5.12 -14.54 4.57
CA ARG A 156 5.78 -15.30 5.65
C ARG A 156 5.68 -14.58 6.99
N PHE A 157 5.91 -13.28 7.00
CA PHE A 157 5.77 -12.46 8.20
C PHE A 157 4.32 -12.50 8.73
N ILE A 158 3.33 -12.36 7.84
CA ILE A 158 1.91 -12.46 8.21
C ILE A 158 1.58 -13.82 8.80
N LEU A 159 2.04 -14.91 8.17
CA LEU A 159 1.81 -16.28 8.67
C LEU A 159 2.40 -16.49 10.06
N HIS A 160 3.59 -15.94 10.33
CA HIS A 160 4.15 -16.00 11.68
C HIS A 160 3.34 -15.16 12.68
N LEU A 161 2.89 -13.98 12.28
CA LEU A 161 2.21 -13.05 13.16
C LEU A 161 0.81 -13.54 13.58
N ILE A 162 0.07 -14.18 12.68
CA ILE A 162 -1.29 -14.71 12.96
C ILE A 162 -1.29 -15.86 13.97
N ASP A 163 -0.15 -16.54 14.18
CA ASP A 163 -0.01 -17.57 15.20
C ASP A 163 0.16 -16.97 16.62
N THR A 164 0.38 -15.66 16.72
CA THR A 164 0.53 -14.92 17.97
C THR A 164 -0.78 -14.21 18.38
N ASN A 165 -0.78 -13.58 19.56
CA ASN A 165 -1.82 -12.67 20.01
C ASN A 165 -1.25 -11.25 20.23
N GLU A 166 -0.11 -10.94 19.63
CA GLU A 166 0.56 -9.64 19.69
C GLU A 166 -0.12 -8.65 18.72
N TYR A 167 -1.36 -8.27 19.07
CA TYR A 167 -2.19 -7.38 18.24
C TYR A 167 -1.62 -5.97 18.18
N GLY A 168 -1.75 -5.32 17.02
CA GLY A 168 -1.27 -3.95 16.86
C GLY A 168 -0.95 -3.55 15.42
N THR A 169 -0.17 -2.48 15.30
CA THR A 169 0.33 -1.97 14.02
C THR A 169 1.81 -2.32 13.87
N TYR A 170 2.19 -2.76 12.69
CA TYR A 170 3.54 -3.22 12.36
C TYR A 170 4.02 -2.60 11.06
N HIS A 171 5.31 -2.25 11.01
CA HIS A 171 6.01 -2.00 9.76
C HIS A 171 6.66 -3.30 9.27
N ALA A 172 6.28 -3.76 8.09
CA ALA A 172 6.80 -4.98 7.50
C ALA A 172 7.40 -4.69 6.12
N THR A 173 8.70 -4.48 6.08
CA THR A 173 9.48 -4.20 4.88
C THR A 173 10.73 -5.07 4.84
N ASN A 174 11.32 -5.27 3.66
CA ASN A 174 12.66 -5.80 3.58
C ASN A 174 13.67 -4.75 4.07
N THR A 175 14.88 -5.21 4.40
CA THR A 175 15.96 -4.33 4.88
C THR A 175 16.57 -3.51 3.75
N GLY A 176 17.07 -2.33 4.10
CA GLY A 176 17.72 -1.39 3.18
C GLY A 176 16.74 -0.33 2.67
N VAL A 177 17.32 0.75 2.17
CA VAL A 177 16.59 1.89 1.58
C VAL A 177 17.21 2.22 0.24
N CYS A 178 16.40 2.50 -0.76
CA CYS A 178 16.85 2.99 -2.06
C CYS A 178 15.84 3.98 -2.65
N SER A 179 16.29 4.80 -3.58
CA SER A 179 15.38 5.60 -4.41
C SER A 179 14.67 4.73 -5.45
N ARG A 180 13.55 5.22 -6.00
CA ARG A 180 12.91 4.56 -7.15
C ARG A 180 13.86 4.40 -8.32
N TYR A 181 14.72 5.38 -8.56
CA TYR A 181 15.71 5.34 -9.62
C TYR A 181 16.75 4.25 -9.41
N GLU A 182 17.32 4.14 -8.20
CA GLU A 182 18.26 3.08 -7.84
C GLU A 182 17.62 1.70 -7.93
N PHE A 183 16.38 1.55 -7.48
CA PHE A 183 15.64 0.31 -7.59
C PHE A 183 15.44 -0.10 -9.06
N ALA A 184 15.03 0.83 -9.94
CA ALA A 184 14.91 0.56 -11.36
C ALA A 184 16.24 0.15 -11.99
N HIS A 185 17.34 0.84 -11.63
CA HIS A 185 18.68 0.52 -12.13
C HIS A 185 19.10 -0.90 -11.73
N GLU A 186 18.87 -1.30 -10.49
CA GLU A 186 19.22 -2.65 -10.03
C GLU A 186 18.36 -3.73 -10.72
N ILE A 187 17.06 -3.45 -10.97
CA ILE A 187 16.20 -4.37 -11.76
C ILE A 187 16.76 -4.59 -13.16
N LEU A 188 17.16 -3.52 -13.87
CA LEU A 188 17.75 -3.64 -15.20
C LEU A 188 19.03 -4.45 -15.19
N LYS A 189 19.92 -4.16 -14.24
CA LYS A 189 21.17 -4.89 -14.05
C LYS A 189 20.94 -6.38 -13.80
N LEU A 190 20.06 -6.74 -12.88
CA LEU A 190 19.75 -8.14 -12.53
C LEU A 190 19.07 -8.91 -13.66
N THR A 191 18.32 -8.21 -14.51
CA THR A 191 17.63 -8.83 -15.67
C THR A 191 18.46 -8.82 -16.94
N GLY A 192 19.66 -8.22 -16.93
CA GLY A 192 20.51 -8.10 -18.11
C GLY A 192 19.91 -7.22 -19.22
N LYS A 193 18.99 -6.29 -18.83
CA LYS A 193 18.31 -5.40 -19.77
C LYS A 193 18.92 -4.00 -19.73
N GLU A 194 18.93 -3.36 -20.89
CA GLU A 194 19.36 -1.97 -21.05
C GLU A 194 18.17 -1.11 -21.43
N ALA A 195 18.07 0.08 -20.84
CA ALA A 195 17.08 1.08 -21.21
C ALA A 195 17.62 2.49 -20.97
N GLN A 196 17.15 3.45 -21.77
CA GLN A 196 17.44 4.83 -21.51
C GLN A 196 16.63 5.30 -20.29
N MET A 197 17.32 5.67 -19.21
CA MET A 197 16.69 6.15 -17.98
C MET A 197 16.94 7.66 -17.82
N LYS A 198 15.87 8.39 -17.52
CA LYS A 198 15.90 9.80 -17.12
C LYS A 198 15.40 9.89 -15.69
N GLN A 199 16.19 10.49 -14.81
CA GLN A 199 15.74 10.81 -13.45
C GLN A 199 15.03 12.16 -13.41
N TYR A 200 14.04 12.27 -12.53
CA TYR A 200 13.38 13.54 -12.23
C TYR A 200 13.16 13.66 -10.71
N LEU A 201 12.92 14.89 -10.25
CA LEU A 201 12.50 15.15 -8.87
C LEU A 201 10.98 15.26 -8.84
N LEU A 202 10.33 14.50 -7.99
CA LEU A 202 8.87 14.51 -7.85
C LEU A 202 8.36 15.89 -7.40
N ILE A 203 9.12 16.55 -6.53
CA ILE A 203 8.85 17.93 -6.07
C ILE A 203 8.72 18.89 -7.28
N TYR A 204 9.55 18.73 -8.31
CA TYR A 204 9.53 19.58 -9.50
C TYR A 204 8.25 19.40 -10.33
N LEU A 205 7.72 18.18 -10.41
CA LEU A 205 6.47 17.91 -11.14
C LEU A 205 5.23 18.48 -10.43
N ILE A 206 5.25 18.53 -9.11
CA ILE A 206 4.16 19.16 -8.33
C ILE A 206 4.12 20.66 -8.61
N PHE A 207 5.26 21.34 -8.67
CA PHE A 207 5.33 22.76 -9.03
C PHE A 207 4.90 23.03 -10.47
N LEU A 208 5.31 22.21 -11.44
CA LEU A 208 4.90 22.38 -12.83
C LEU A 208 3.39 22.17 -13.03
N LYS A 209 2.76 21.25 -12.32
CA LYS A 209 1.29 21.08 -12.34
C LYS A 209 0.55 22.26 -11.71
N LEU A 210 1.10 22.88 -10.67
CA LEU A 210 0.52 24.07 -10.04
C LEU A 210 0.60 25.29 -10.94
N ASP A 211 1.71 25.48 -11.65
CA ASP A 211 1.86 26.59 -12.62
C ASP A 211 0.90 26.48 -13.82
N GLN A 212 0.54 25.26 -14.24
CA GLN A 212 -0.47 25.04 -15.29
C GLN A 212 -1.91 25.31 -14.82
N LEU A 213 -2.17 25.26 -13.52
CA LEU A 213 -3.50 25.56 -12.93
C LEU A 213 -3.69 27.05 -12.64
N ILE A 214 -2.61 27.86 -12.64
CA ILE A 214 -2.66 29.31 -12.41
C ILE A 214 -2.80 30.11 -13.70
N VAL A 215 -2.63 29.49 -14.88
CA VAL A 215 -2.68 30.14 -16.21
C VAL A 215 -3.95 29.81 -17.00
N SER A 216 -4.97 29.20 -16.39
CA SER A 216 -6.26 28.94 -17.04
C SER A 216 -7.42 29.72 -16.41
#